data_ddbfd32d89f62382e6595b72c1b91fe3
#
_entry.id   ddbfd32d89f62382e6595b72c1b91fe3
#
_cell.length_a   1.000
_cell.length_b   1.000
_cell.length_c   1.000
_cell.angle_alpha   90.00
_cell.angle_beta   90.00
_cell.angle_gamma   90.00
#
_symmetry.space_group_name_H-M   'P 1'
#
loop_
_entity.id
_entity.type
_entity.pdbx_description
1 polymer ?
#
loop_
_entity_poly.entity_id
_entity_poly.type
_entity_poly.pdbx_seq_one_letter_code
_entity_poly.pdbx_strand_id
1 'polypeptide(L)'
;MDYQLKNNFLTVTLSDKGAEIKSVKDVNSGREYMWQADPEIWGRHAPILFPVVGRLKDDQYTYDGKTYHMGQHGFARDAQFTVEEQDDKHIVFLLTSNEDTKKMYPFDFELRVSYSLVNNLLEEHFTVTNTDTKEMIFGIGGHPGFNLPTDNGLNKNDYYFKFDPTMDHVKIPLKAPYLDWENRSLLATDSLFEISDELFKDDAWVFELKQPNKISIRTDKSDYHINVKMEKAPFVGLWSQYPKAGNYICIEPWWGIADTLDSDGQLEHKRGMNHIAPSEVWENGFTIAFHDKAK
;
A
#
# COMPACT_ATOMS: atom_id res chain seq x y z
N MET A 1 10.48 16.55 6.81
CA MET A 1 9.82 17.22 7.97
C MET A 1 8.59 16.39 8.35
N ASP A 2 8.20 16.39 9.64
CA ASP A 2 7.00 15.66 10.06
C ASP A 2 5.84 16.64 10.29
N TYR A 3 4.64 16.21 9.90
CA TYR A 3 3.37 16.94 9.97
C TYR A 3 2.39 16.17 10.81
N GLN A 4 1.42 16.84 11.40
CA GLN A 4 0.46 16.20 12.28
C GLN A 4 -0.98 16.57 11.90
N LEU A 5 -1.85 15.56 11.80
CA LEU A 5 -3.30 15.70 11.78
C LEU A 5 -3.85 15.22 13.13
N LYS A 6 -4.91 15.86 13.62
CA LYS A 6 -5.49 15.52 14.92
C LYS A 6 -6.99 15.80 14.99
N ASN A 7 -7.70 14.88 15.62
CA ASN A 7 -9.08 15.08 16.05
C ASN A 7 -9.31 14.48 17.46
N ASN A 8 -10.54 14.29 17.88
CA ASN A 8 -10.88 13.72 19.20
C ASN A 8 -10.61 12.21 19.33
N PHE A 9 -10.29 11.54 18.24
CA PHE A 9 -10.08 10.07 18.18
C PHE A 9 -8.62 9.73 17.95
N LEU A 10 -7.99 10.37 16.97
CA LEU A 10 -6.67 10.00 16.47
C LEU A 10 -5.72 11.20 16.40
N THR A 11 -4.44 10.90 16.59
CA THR A 11 -3.31 11.74 16.20
C THR A 11 -2.52 11.00 15.14
N VAL A 12 -2.36 11.60 13.97
CA VAL A 12 -1.63 11.03 12.81
C VAL A 12 -0.37 11.85 12.57
N THR A 13 0.78 11.18 12.45
CA THR A 13 2.04 11.81 12.07
C THR A 13 2.42 11.34 10.67
N LEU A 14 2.72 12.29 9.79
CA LEU A 14 3.05 12.10 8.38
C LEU A 14 4.41 12.73 8.08
N SER A 15 5.14 12.20 7.11
CA SER A 15 6.41 12.74 6.64
C SER A 15 6.29 13.25 5.22
N ASP A 16 6.92 14.38 4.90
CA ASP A 16 7.08 14.85 3.51
C ASP A 16 8.10 14.00 2.71
N LYS A 17 8.92 13.20 3.38
CA LYS A 17 9.70 12.17 2.71
C LYS A 17 8.80 10.97 2.43
N GLY A 18 8.56 10.70 1.16
CA GLY A 18 7.69 9.62 0.69
C GLY A 18 6.20 9.85 0.90
N ALA A 19 5.76 11.02 1.39
CA ALA A 19 4.39 11.31 1.84
C ALA A 19 3.87 10.22 2.83
N GLU A 20 4.74 9.65 3.66
CA GLU A 20 4.52 8.41 4.40
C GLU A 20 3.80 8.64 5.74
N ILE A 21 2.80 7.81 6.05
CA ILE A 21 2.24 7.72 7.41
C ILE A 21 3.28 7.09 8.32
N LYS A 22 3.69 7.78 9.38
CA LYS A 22 4.66 7.28 10.37
C LYS A 22 4.02 6.76 11.64
N SER A 23 2.90 7.34 12.05
CA SER A 23 2.26 7.01 13.31
C SER A 23 0.76 7.33 13.23
N VAL A 24 -0.05 6.47 13.80
CA VAL A 24 -1.48 6.72 14.07
C VAL A 24 -1.75 6.28 15.49
N LYS A 25 -2.06 7.23 16.37
CA LYS A 25 -2.30 6.96 17.80
C LYS A 25 -3.73 7.25 18.19
N ASP A 26 -4.32 6.35 18.95
CA ASP A 26 -5.57 6.62 19.68
C ASP A 26 -5.34 7.70 20.73
N VAL A 27 -6.21 8.71 20.75
CA VAL A 27 -6.07 9.86 21.68
C VAL A 27 -6.30 9.46 23.14
N ASN A 28 -7.16 8.46 23.39
CA ASN A 28 -7.55 8.06 24.73
C ASN A 28 -6.60 7.02 25.33
N SER A 29 -6.29 5.95 24.57
CA SER A 29 -5.44 4.86 25.04
C SER A 29 -3.95 5.10 24.81
N GLY A 30 -3.60 5.99 23.85
CA GLY A 30 -2.23 6.19 23.40
C GLY A 30 -1.69 5.03 22.54
N ARG A 31 -2.54 4.06 22.17
CA ARG A 31 -2.15 2.92 21.37
C ARG A 31 -1.64 3.35 20.00
N GLU A 32 -0.46 2.88 19.62
CA GLU A 32 0.13 3.05 18.30
C GLU A 32 -0.36 1.92 17.37
N TYR A 33 -1.03 2.30 16.29
CA TYR A 33 -1.56 1.35 15.31
C TYR A 33 -0.57 1.02 14.20
N MET A 34 0.37 1.91 13.90
CA MET A 34 1.31 1.70 12.80
C MET A 34 2.57 1.00 13.28
N TRP A 35 3.12 0.14 12.43
CA TRP A 35 4.45 -0.43 12.61
C TRP A 35 5.51 0.69 12.70
N GLN A 36 6.44 0.56 13.63
CA GLN A 36 7.41 1.63 13.94
C GLN A 36 8.78 1.44 13.27
N ALA A 37 8.78 0.78 12.11
CA ALA A 37 9.90 0.71 11.18
C ALA A 37 11.22 0.24 11.80
N ASP A 38 11.20 -0.84 12.60
CA ASP A 38 12.43 -1.45 13.12
C ASP A 38 13.32 -1.87 11.93
N PRO A 39 14.50 -1.24 11.77
CA PRO A 39 15.37 -1.50 10.63
C PRO A 39 15.97 -2.91 10.62
N GLU A 40 15.94 -3.61 11.75
CA GLU A 40 16.38 -5.00 11.82
C GLU A 40 15.33 -5.99 11.27
N ILE A 41 14.08 -5.53 11.09
CA ILE A 41 12.96 -6.32 10.58
C ILE A 41 12.49 -5.73 9.26
N TRP A 42 11.82 -4.58 9.31
CA TRP A 42 11.34 -3.83 8.15
C TRP A 42 11.35 -2.33 8.45
N GLY A 43 12.28 -1.61 7.84
CA GLY A 43 12.61 -0.22 8.14
C GLY A 43 11.69 0.82 7.48
N ARG A 44 10.41 0.49 7.22
CA ARG A 44 9.39 1.41 6.68
C ARG A 44 8.10 1.29 7.48
N HIS A 45 7.22 2.31 7.38
CA HIS A 45 5.93 2.34 8.07
C HIS A 45 4.75 2.07 7.11
N ALA A 46 4.64 2.90 6.07
CA ALA A 46 3.53 2.89 5.10
C ALA A 46 3.97 3.51 3.76
N PRO A 47 4.93 2.93 3.04
CA PRO A 47 5.47 3.55 1.83
C PRO A 47 4.43 3.65 0.70
N ILE A 48 4.50 4.75 -0.06
CA ILE A 48 3.75 4.94 -1.31
C ILE A 48 4.50 4.26 -2.44
N LEU A 49 3.80 3.43 -3.20
CA LEU A 49 4.34 2.67 -4.33
C LEU A 49 4.00 3.43 -5.62
N PHE A 50 5.01 3.99 -6.30
CA PHE A 50 4.85 4.71 -7.56
C PHE A 50 6.22 4.93 -8.22
N PRO A 51 6.35 4.84 -9.56
CA PRO A 51 5.31 4.57 -10.57
C PRO A 51 5.11 3.09 -10.88
N VAL A 52 5.65 2.18 -10.07
CA VAL A 52 5.45 0.74 -10.19
C VAL A 52 5.14 0.13 -8.83
N VAL A 53 4.37 -0.95 -8.83
CA VAL A 53 4.08 -1.78 -7.66
C VAL A 53 4.88 -3.07 -7.78
N GLY A 54 5.51 -3.50 -6.69
CA GLY A 54 6.34 -4.70 -6.68
C GLY A 54 7.65 -4.53 -7.43
N ARG A 55 8.21 -5.64 -7.89
CA ARG A 55 9.51 -5.68 -8.58
C ARG A 55 9.34 -5.85 -10.08
N LEU A 56 10.13 -5.13 -10.82
CA LEU A 56 10.33 -5.32 -12.27
C LEU A 56 11.34 -6.44 -12.50
N LYS A 57 11.22 -7.14 -13.64
CA LYS A 57 12.17 -8.15 -14.02
C LYS A 57 13.55 -7.52 -14.25
N ASP A 58 14.55 -8.05 -13.56
CA ASP A 58 15.92 -7.54 -13.57
C ASP A 58 16.06 -6.05 -13.15
N ASP A 59 15.10 -5.53 -12.35
CA ASP A 59 15.00 -4.14 -11.91
C ASP A 59 15.07 -3.12 -13.07
N GLN A 60 14.46 -3.47 -14.22
CA GLN A 60 14.44 -2.62 -15.42
C GLN A 60 13.19 -2.84 -16.26
N TYR A 61 12.95 -1.93 -17.18
CA TYR A 61 11.93 -2.04 -18.21
C TYR A 61 12.37 -1.30 -19.48
N THR A 62 11.77 -1.63 -20.61
CA THR A 62 11.96 -0.92 -21.87
C THR A 62 10.71 -0.12 -22.20
N TYR A 63 10.89 1.11 -22.64
CA TYR A 63 9.84 1.99 -23.13
C TYR A 63 10.38 2.82 -24.31
N ASP A 64 9.64 2.87 -25.41
CA ASP A 64 10.05 3.55 -26.65
C ASP A 64 11.48 3.20 -27.08
N GLY A 65 11.81 1.91 -27.03
CA GLY A 65 13.10 1.36 -27.40
C GLY A 65 14.29 1.68 -26.49
N LYS A 66 14.06 2.31 -25.33
CA LYS A 66 15.08 2.63 -24.34
C LYS A 66 14.86 1.83 -23.06
N THR A 67 15.97 1.39 -22.45
CA THR A 67 15.95 0.70 -21.16
C THR A 67 16.06 1.70 -20.03
N TYR A 68 15.21 1.52 -19.02
CA TYR A 68 15.17 2.29 -17.78
C TYR A 68 15.33 1.35 -16.59
N HIS A 69 16.07 1.78 -15.58
CA HIS A 69 16.27 1.03 -14.35
C HIS A 69 15.41 1.58 -13.23
N MET A 70 14.73 0.71 -12.51
CA MET A 70 13.88 1.09 -11.40
C MET A 70 13.81 -0.04 -10.37
N GLY A 71 14.13 0.28 -9.14
CA GLY A 71 14.02 -0.66 -8.02
C GLY A 71 12.58 -0.99 -7.64
N GLN A 72 12.44 -1.96 -6.76
CA GLN A 72 11.15 -2.41 -6.23
C GLN A 72 10.31 -1.24 -5.71
N HIS A 73 9.03 -1.18 -6.10
CA HIS A 73 8.05 -0.18 -5.71
C HIS A 73 8.29 1.24 -6.21
N GLY A 74 9.21 1.41 -7.16
CA GLY A 74 9.52 2.74 -7.72
C GLY A 74 10.25 3.65 -6.75
N PHE A 75 10.11 4.97 -6.95
CA PHE A 75 10.91 5.99 -6.27
C PHE A 75 10.11 6.90 -5.31
N ALA A 76 8.78 6.95 -5.41
CA ALA A 76 8.00 7.91 -4.62
C ALA A 76 8.24 7.79 -3.11
N ARG A 77 8.37 6.57 -2.61
CA ARG A 77 8.64 6.27 -1.19
C ARG A 77 9.94 6.85 -0.64
N ASP A 78 10.88 7.23 -1.51
CA ASP A 78 12.17 7.83 -1.12
C ASP A 78 12.28 9.29 -1.57
N ALA A 79 11.29 9.81 -2.30
CA ALA A 79 11.25 11.17 -2.82
C ALA A 79 10.87 12.18 -1.74
N GLN A 80 11.31 13.43 -1.93
CA GLN A 80 10.90 14.56 -1.12
C GLN A 80 9.68 15.22 -1.75
N PHE A 81 8.55 15.20 -1.06
CA PHE A 81 7.33 15.89 -1.45
C PHE A 81 7.29 17.31 -0.91
N THR A 82 6.53 18.18 -1.56
CA THR A 82 6.15 19.50 -1.04
C THR A 82 4.74 19.44 -0.48
N VAL A 83 4.42 20.26 0.51
CA VAL A 83 3.05 20.38 1.04
C VAL A 83 2.35 21.48 0.26
N GLU A 84 1.21 21.15 -0.38
CA GLU A 84 0.35 22.12 -1.06
C GLU A 84 -0.71 22.70 -0.13
N GLU A 85 -1.33 21.85 0.69
CA GLU A 85 -2.41 22.20 1.60
C GLU A 85 -2.22 21.50 2.93
N GLN A 86 -2.56 22.17 4.04
CA GLN A 86 -2.59 21.58 5.36
C GLN A 86 -3.54 22.32 6.30
N ASP A 87 -4.36 21.56 7.01
CA ASP A 87 -5.06 21.98 8.22
C ASP A 87 -4.97 20.91 9.32
N ASP A 88 -5.77 20.99 10.38
CA ASP A 88 -5.74 20.02 11.49
C ASP A 88 -6.18 18.60 11.10
N LYS A 89 -6.88 18.43 9.98
CA LYS A 89 -7.51 17.17 9.57
C LYS A 89 -7.21 16.75 8.14
N HIS A 90 -6.57 17.61 7.38
CA HIS A 90 -6.28 17.39 5.96
C HIS A 90 -4.88 17.85 5.61
N ILE A 91 -4.20 17.11 4.74
CA ILE A 91 -2.91 17.49 4.16
C ILE A 91 -2.80 16.93 2.75
N VAL A 92 -2.20 17.70 1.85
CA VAL A 92 -1.86 17.30 0.48
C VAL A 92 -0.37 17.43 0.26
N PHE A 93 0.26 16.32 -0.09
CA PHE A 93 1.64 16.25 -0.52
C PHE A 93 1.72 16.17 -2.05
N LEU A 94 2.60 16.94 -2.67
CA LEU A 94 2.85 16.95 -4.10
C LEU A 94 4.27 16.49 -4.43
N LEU A 95 4.38 15.58 -5.39
CA LEU A 95 5.61 15.23 -6.09
C LEU A 95 5.43 15.52 -7.59
N THR A 96 6.33 16.31 -8.16
CA THR A 96 6.37 16.57 -9.60
C THR A 96 7.55 15.86 -10.25
N SER A 97 7.42 15.53 -11.52
CA SER A 97 8.54 15.06 -12.33
C SER A 97 9.68 16.08 -12.38
N ASN A 98 10.89 15.59 -12.47
CA ASN A 98 12.10 16.39 -12.62
C ASN A 98 13.16 15.61 -13.42
N GLU A 99 14.32 16.21 -13.64
CA GLU A 99 15.39 15.59 -14.43
C GLU A 99 15.89 14.24 -13.86
N ASP A 100 15.82 14.06 -12.53
CA ASP A 100 16.24 12.80 -11.90
C ASP A 100 15.16 11.72 -12.03
N THR A 101 13.90 12.06 -11.85
CA THR A 101 12.80 11.10 -12.07
C THR A 101 12.72 10.67 -13.52
N LYS A 102 12.99 11.57 -14.49
CA LYS A 102 12.98 11.26 -15.92
C LYS A 102 14.07 10.27 -16.37
N LYS A 103 15.16 10.14 -15.62
CA LYS A 103 16.18 9.12 -15.86
C LYS A 103 15.67 7.71 -15.60
N MET A 104 14.70 7.57 -14.68
CA MET A 104 14.10 6.31 -14.28
C MET A 104 12.70 6.10 -14.89
N TYR A 105 11.97 7.19 -15.15
CA TYR A 105 10.58 7.16 -15.58
C TYR A 105 10.32 8.35 -16.51
N PRO A 106 10.31 8.15 -17.85
CA PRO A 106 10.41 9.23 -18.84
C PRO A 106 9.05 9.90 -19.12
N PHE A 107 8.34 10.29 -18.08
CA PHE A 107 7.05 11.00 -18.16
C PHE A 107 7.06 12.25 -17.30
N ASP A 108 6.33 13.27 -17.75
CA ASP A 108 5.98 14.42 -16.91
C ASP A 108 4.69 14.14 -16.17
N PHE A 109 4.72 14.32 -14.85
CA PHE A 109 3.59 14.01 -13.97
C PHE A 109 3.52 14.93 -12.76
N GLU A 110 2.33 15.00 -12.19
CA GLU A 110 2.10 15.41 -10.80
C GLU A 110 1.44 14.26 -10.04
N LEU A 111 2.03 13.89 -8.91
CA LEU A 111 1.46 12.95 -7.95
C LEU A 111 1.08 13.70 -6.69
N ARG A 112 -0.21 13.72 -6.37
CA ARG A 112 -0.69 14.17 -5.06
C ARG A 112 -1.08 12.99 -4.21
N VAL A 113 -0.62 13.01 -2.98
CA VAL A 113 -1.04 12.08 -1.92
C VAL A 113 -1.71 12.92 -0.85
N SER A 114 -3.00 12.73 -0.65
CA SER A 114 -3.76 13.45 0.35
C SER A 114 -4.25 12.54 1.46
N TYR A 115 -4.28 13.09 2.66
CA TYR A 115 -4.77 12.42 3.86
C TYR A 115 -5.88 13.25 4.50
N SER A 116 -7.01 12.59 4.80
CA SER A 116 -8.14 13.22 5.49
C SER A 116 -8.51 12.41 6.73
N LEU A 117 -8.63 13.09 7.87
CA LEU A 117 -8.92 12.49 9.17
C LEU A 117 -10.39 12.77 9.57
N VAL A 118 -11.23 11.73 9.48
CA VAL A 118 -12.67 11.80 9.78
C VAL A 118 -13.03 10.81 10.90
N ASN A 119 -13.29 11.30 12.10
CA ASN A 119 -13.52 10.47 13.30
C ASN A 119 -12.32 9.51 13.52
N ASN A 120 -12.55 8.20 13.53
CA ASN A 120 -11.54 7.15 13.61
C ASN A 120 -11.11 6.61 12.23
N LEU A 121 -11.39 7.35 11.16
CA LEU A 121 -11.05 7.01 9.78
C LEU A 121 -9.90 7.90 9.29
N LEU A 122 -8.92 7.29 8.65
CA LEU A 122 -7.91 7.97 7.84
C LEU A 122 -8.14 7.56 6.38
N GLU A 123 -8.46 8.55 5.56
CA GLU A 123 -8.57 8.39 4.11
C GLU A 123 -7.23 8.73 3.47
N GLU A 124 -6.71 7.83 2.65
CA GLU A 124 -5.54 8.03 1.82
C GLU A 124 -5.97 8.04 0.36
N HIS A 125 -5.71 9.15 -0.32
CA HIS A 125 -6.16 9.36 -1.69
C HIS A 125 -5.00 9.78 -2.59
N PHE A 126 -4.97 9.22 -3.79
CA PHE A 126 -3.98 9.47 -4.83
C PHE A 126 -4.63 10.21 -6.00
N THR A 127 -3.98 11.28 -6.43
CA THR A 127 -4.31 11.98 -7.68
C THR A 127 -3.06 11.99 -8.55
N VAL A 128 -3.13 11.38 -9.71
CA VAL A 128 -2.04 11.34 -10.70
C VAL A 128 -2.47 12.11 -11.92
N THR A 129 -1.77 13.19 -12.23
CA THR A 129 -2.01 14.03 -13.42
C THR A 129 -0.91 13.77 -14.44
N ASN A 130 -1.28 13.40 -15.65
CA ASN A 130 -0.37 13.35 -16.78
C ASN A 130 -0.13 14.76 -17.33
N THR A 131 1.03 15.33 -17.03
CA THR A 131 1.45 16.65 -17.57
C THR A 131 2.32 16.54 -18.80
N ASP A 132 2.53 15.31 -19.32
CA ASP A 132 3.25 15.04 -20.56
C ASP A 132 2.36 15.25 -21.79
N THR A 133 2.98 15.23 -22.97
CA THR A 133 2.31 15.29 -24.29
C THR A 133 1.97 13.91 -24.85
N LYS A 134 2.33 12.83 -24.15
CA LYS A 134 2.09 11.43 -24.52
C LYS A 134 1.32 10.68 -23.42
N GLU A 135 0.75 9.52 -23.78
CA GLU A 135 0.11 8.64 -22.81
C GLU A 135 1.11 8.24 -21.71
N MET A 136 0.68 8.29 -20.47
CA MET A 136 1.45 7.90 -19.30
C MET A 136 0.97 6.56 -18.77
N ILE A 137 1.92 5.68 -18.43
CA ILE A 137 1.68 4.31 -17.94
C ILE A 137 2.28 4.18 -16.55
N PHE A 138 1.46 3.89 -15.54
CA PHE A 138 1.93 3.79 -14.15
C PHE A 138 1.19 2.76 -13.32
N GLY A 139 1.84 2.30 -12.27
CA GLY A 139 1.23 1.59 -11.15
C GLY A 139 1.35 2.43 -9.88
N ILE A 140 0.38 2.31 -8.99
CA ILE A 140 0.37 3.01 -7.70
C ILE A 140 -0.25 2.13 -6.63
N GLY A 141 0.14 2.35 -5.36
CA GLY A 141 -0.47 1.69 -4.22
C GLY A 141 0.02 2.21 -2.89
N GLY A 142 -0.68 1.81 -1.83
CA GLY A 142 -0.27 1.99 -0.45
C GLY A 142 0.29 0.69 0.13
N HIS A 143 1.16 0.82 1.13
CA HIS A 143 1.78 -0.32 1.81
C HIS A 143 1.80 -0.14 3.33
N PRO A 144 0.66 0.19 3.98
CA PRO A 144 0.62 0.44 5.41
C PRO A 144 0.88 -0.82 6.22
N GLY A 145 1.84 -0.74 7.15
CA GLY A 145 2.12 -1.77 8.14
C GLY A 145 1.43 -1.46 9.46
N PHE A 146 0.64 -2.40 9.98
CA PHE A 146 -0.15 -2.26 11.18
C PHE A 146 0.44 -3.11 12.31
N ASN A 147 0.59 -2.52 13.49
CA ASN A 147 0.97 -3.27 14.69
C ASN A 147 -0.09 -4.33 15.03
N LEU A 148 0.38 -5.46 15.50
CA LEU A 148 -0.43 -6.47 16.18
C LEU A 148 -0.11 -6.40 17.68
N PRO A 149 -0.98 -5.80 18.52
CA PRO A 149 -0.73 -5.68 19.94
C PRO A 149 -0.54 -7.05 20.61
N THR A 150 0.51 -7.15 21.44
CA THR A 150 0.83 -8.37 22.20
C THR A 150 0.63 -8.20 23.71
N ASP A 151 0.02 -7.08 24.11
CA ASP A 151 -0.39 -6.85 25.49
C ASP A 151 -1.47 -7.85 25.91
N ASN A 152 -1.62 -8.07 27.22
CA ASN A 152 -2.58 -9.02 27.79
C ASN A 152 -2.38 -10.49 27.34
N GLY A 153 -1.17 -10.88 26.95
CA GLY A 153 -0.82 -12.24 26.56
C GLY A 153 -1.27 -12.64 25.15
N LEU A 154 -1.61 -11.67 24.31
CA LEU A 154 -1.88 -11.89 22.89
C LEU A 154 -0.60 -12.20 22.11
N ASN A 155 -0.74 -13.04 21.09
CA ASN A 155 0.30 -13.38 20.13
C ASN A 155 -0.18 -13.06 18.71
N LYS A 156 0.74 -13.02 17.75
CA LYS A 156 0.43 -12.83 16.33
C LYS A 156 -0.65 -13.81 15.83
N ASN A 157 -0.58 -15.07 16.26
CA ASN A 157 -1.53 -16.11 15.85
C ASN A 157 -2.93 -15.98 16.48
N ASP A 158 -3.12 -15.04 17.40
CA ASP A 158 -4.44 -14.72 17.95
C ASP A 158 -5.21 -13.75 17.04
N TYR A 159 -4.55 -13.25 15.99
CA TYR A 159 -5.15 -12.38 14.97
C TYR A 159 -5.45 -13.15 13.69
N TYR A 160 -6.42 -12.63 12.95
CA TYR A 160 -6.82 -13.20 11.66
C TYR A 160 -7.25 -12.12 10.67
N PHE A 161 -7.13 -12.43 9.38
CA PHE A 161 -7.75 -11.66 8.33
C PHE A 161 -9.22 -12.08 8.15
N LYS A 162 -10.07 -11.07 7.95
CA LYS A 162 -11.45 -11.26 7.54
C LYS A 162 -11.75 -10.43 6.30
N PHE A 163 -12.25 -11.09 5.26
CA PHE A 163 -12.68 -10.45 4.01
C PHE A 163 -14.17 -10.11 4.08
N ASP A 164 -14.55 -8.98 3.48
CA ASP A 164 -15.93 -8.54 3.30
C ASP A 164 -16.04 -7.81 1.94
N PRO A 165 -16.79 -8.34 0.98
CA PRO A 165 -17.59 -9.55 1.11
C PRO A 165 -16.75 -10.83 1.18
N THR A 166 -17.36 -11.88 1.78
CA THR A 166 -16.83 -13.25 1.70
C THR A 166 -17.23 -13.85 0.34
N MET A 167 -16.24 -14.29 -0.42
CA MET A 167 -16.43 -14.88 -1.75
C MET A 167 -15.17 -15.65 -2.18
N ASP A 168 -15.23 -16.27 -3.34
CA ASP A 168 -14.04 -16.81 -3.99
C ASP A 168 -13.25 -15.66 -4.64
N HIS A 169 -12.09 -15.33 -4.07
CA HIS A 169 -11.15 -14.36 -4.65
C HIS A 169 -10.09 -15.08 -5.48
N VAL A 170 -9.62 -14.43 -6.53
CA VAL A 170 -8.49 -14.93 -7.32
C VAL A 170 -7.21 -14.66 -6.56
N LYS A 171 -6.55 -15.72 -6.07
CA LYS A 171 -5.20 -15.64 -5.50
C LYS A 171 -4.17 -15.78 -6.61
N ILE A 172 -3.19 -14.88 -6.63
CA ILE A 172 -2.07 -14.89 -7.58
C ILE A 172 -0.83 -15.35 -6.80
N PRO A 173 -0.29 -16.55 -7.08
CA PRO A 173 0.91 -17.03 -6.38
C PRO A 173 2.14 -16.19 -6.73
N LEU A 174 3.08 -16.09 -5.80
CA LEU A 174 4.43 -15.61 -6.07
C LEU A 174 5.40 -16.77 -6.24
N LYS A 175 6.28 -16.65 -7.23
CA LYS A 175 7.60 -17.27 -7.25
C LYS A 175 8.60 -16.13 -7.08
N ALA A 176 8.74 -15.73 -5.82
CA ALA A 176 9.39 -14.49 -5.43
C ALA A 176 10.62 -14.15 -6.28
N PRO A 177 10.74 -12.92 -6.79
CA PRO A 177 9.88 -11.75 -6.49
C PRO A 177 8.76 -11.50 -7.52
N TYR A 178 8.46 -12.45 -8.42
CA TYR A 178 7.53 -12.28 -9.54
C TYR A 178 6.24 -13.04 -9.33
N LEU A 179 5.17 -12.57 -9.97
CA LEU A 179 3.85 -13.18 -9.93
C LEU A 179 3.74 -14.34 -10.92
N ASP A 180 3.19 -15.47 -10.49
CA ASP A 180 2.88 -16.62 -11.33
C ASP A 180 1.43 -16.49 -11.86
N TRP A 181 1.29 -15.69 -12.91
CA TRP A 181 -0.02 -15.33 -13.47
C TRP A 181 -0.80 -16.52 -14.02
N GLU A 182 -0.10 -17.52 -14.57
CA GLU A 182 -0.71 -18.70 -15.17
C GLU A 182 -1.26 -19.68 -14.12
N ASN A 183 -0.72 -19.66 -12.89
CA ASN A 183 -1.15 -20.55 -11.82
C ASN A 183 -2.09 -19.86 -10.81
N ARG A 184 -2.83 -18.83 -11.24
CA ARG A 184 -3.87 -18.22 -10.43
C ARG A 184 -4.94 -19.24 -10.07
N SER A 185 -5.47 -19.15 -8.87
CA SER A 185 -6.49 -20.06 -8.36
C SER A 185 -7.56 -19.32 -7.57
N LEU A 186 -8.72 -19.88 -7.46
CA LEU A 186 -9.76 -19.38 -6.55
C LEU A 186 -9.44 -19.81 -5.14
N LEU A 187 -9.56 -18.88 -4.19
CA LEU A 187 -9.49 -19.11 -2.76
C LEU A 187 -10.77 -18.59 -2.10
N ALA A 188 -11.51 -19.49 -1.46
CA ALA A 188 -12.68 -19.11 -0.68
C ALA A 188 -12.25 -18.28 0.54
N THR A 189 -12.90 -17.12 0.75
CA THR A 189 -12.62 -16.24 1.88
C THR A 189 -13.76 -16.18 2.90
N ASP A 190 -14.53 -17.26 2.98
CA ASP A 190 -15.62 -17.49 3.94
C ASP A 190 -15.13 -17.95 5.32
N SER A 191 -13.87 -18.34 5.42
CA SER A 191 -13.18 -18.68 6.67
C SER A 191 -12.25 -17.55 7.13
N LEU A 192 -11.86 -17.60 8.39
CA LEU A 192 -10.87 -16.70 8.98
C LEU A 192 -9.47 -17.22 8.66
N PHE A 193 -8.59 -16.35 8.21
CA PHE A 193 -7.18 -16.68 7.96
C PHE A 193 -6.35 -16.23 9.16
N GLU A 194 -5.93 -17.19 9.99
CA GLU A 194 -5.02 -16.95 11.12
C GLU A 194 -3.72 -16.32 10.61
N ILE A 195 -3.26 -15.26 11.27
CA ILE A 195 -2.03 -14.58 10.93
C ILE A 195 -0.85 -15.28 11.61
N SER A 196 -0.04 -15.98 10.82
CA SER A 196 1.18 -16.63 11.29
C SER A 196 2.37 -16.21 10.42
N ASP A 197 3.59 -16.42 10.92
CA ASP A 197 4.79 -16.11 10.14
C ASP A 197 4.89 -17.02 8.91
N GLU A 198 4.54 -18.29 9.04
CA GLU A 198 4.53 -19.27 7.93
C GLU A 198 3.61 -18.89 6.78
N LEU A 199 2.60 -18.03 7.03
CA LEU A 199 1.70 -17.55 5.99
C LEU A 199 2.44 -16.81 4.87
N PHE A 200 3.58 -16.20 5.21
CA PHE A 200 4.38 -15.34 4.32
C PHE A 200 5.73 -15.96 3.91
N LYS A 201 5.92 -17.27 4.12
CA LYS A 201 7.16 -17.96 3.74
C LYS A 201 7.48 -17.88 2.24
N ASP A 202 6.46 -17.80 1.42
CA ASP A 202 6.55 -17.67 -0.05
C ASP A 202 6.27 -16.22 -0.50
N ASP A 203 6.56 -15.21 0.40
CA ASP A 203 6.31 -13.79 0.20
C ASP A 203 4.82 -13.41 0.37
N ALA A 204 4.36 -12.30 -0.23
CA ALA A 204 3.02 -11.76 -0.04
C ALA A 204 1.91 -12.67 -0.57
N TRP A 205 0.76 -12.66 0.10
CA TRP A 205 -0.49 -13.16 -0.46
C TRP A 205 -1.12 -12.08 -1.33
N VAL A 206 -1.20 -12.32 -2.64
CA VAL A 206 -1.74 -11.37 -3.60
C VAL A 206 -3.09 -11.84 -4.11
N PHE A 207 -4.07 -10.93 -4.09
CA PHE A 207 -5.42 -11.19 -4.60
C PHE A 207 -5.81 -10.17 -5.66
N GLU A 208 -6.49 -10.66 -6.70
CA GLU A 208 -7.25 -9.84 -7.63
C GLU A 208 -8.65 -9.58 -7.05
N LEU A 209 -9.04 -8.31 -6.98
CA LEU A 209 -10.30 -7.86 -6.44
C LEU A 209 -11.23 -7.42 -7.56
N LYS A 210 -12.45 -7.97 -7.65
CA LYS A 210 -13.41 -7.69 -8.74
C LYS A 210 -14.48 -6.66 -8.37
N GLN A 211 -14.55 -6.28 -7.10
CA GLN A 211 -15.56 -5.38 -6.56
C GLN A 211 -15.04 -4.70 -5.29
N PRO A 212 -15.74 -3.71 -4.73
CA PRO A 212 -15.35 -3.11 -3.46
C PRO A 212 -15.13 -4.15 -2.38
N ASN A 213 -14.02 -4.03 -1.68
CA ASN A 213 -13.62 -4.95 -0.62
C ASN A 213 -13.21 -4.20 0.64
N LYS A 214 -13.42 -4.88 1.77
CA LYS A 214 -12.87 -4.51 3.06
C LYS A 214 -12.13 -5.71 3.63
N ILE A 215 -10.87 -5.54 3.95
CA ILE A 215 -10.08 -6.54 4.66
C ILE A 215 -9.81 -6.02 6.06
N SER A 216 -10.08 -6.86 7.04
CA SER A 216 -9.93 -6.51 8.45
C SER A 216 -8.87 -7.38 9.10
N ILE A 217 -8.08 -6.77 10.01
CA ILE A 217 -7.29 -7.46 11.02
C ILE A 217 -8.15 -7.51 12.28
N ARG A 218 -8.36 -8.68 12.85
CA ARG A 218 -9.21 -8.88 14.01
C ARG A 218 -8.64 -9.91 14.98
N THR A 219 -9.12 -9.87 16.22
CA THR A 219 -8.97 -10.91 17.23
C THR A 219 -10.27 -11.04 18.02
N ASP A 220 -10.60 -12.25 18.47
CA ASP A 220 -11.74 -12.49 19.35
C ASP A 220 -11.43 -12.20 20.82
N LYS A 221 -10.15 -11.91 21.12
CA LYS A 221 -9.64 -11.73 22.49
C LYS A 221 -9.64 -10.25 22.95
N SER A 222 -9.90 -9.31 22.04
CA SER A 222 -10.00 -7.89 22.36
C SER A 222 -10.88 -7.14 21.35
N ASP A 223 -11.20 -5.89 21.63
CA ASP A 223 -11.93 -5.01 20.70
C ASP A 223 -11.03 -4.41 19.61
N TYR A 224 -9.72 -4.69 19.64
CA TYR A 224 -8.78 -4.21 18.63
C TYR A 224 -9.13 -4.75 17.25
N HIS A 225 -9.33 -3.85 16.30
CA HIS A 225 -9.40 -4.22 14.89
C HIS A 225 -9.06 -3.03 13.98
N ILE A 226 -8.53 -3.35 12.82
CA ILE A 226 -8.27 -2.41 11.73
C ILE A 226 -9.06 -2.89 10.52
N ASN A 227 -9.69 -1.95 9.82
CA ASN A 227 -10.37 -2.24 8.57
C ASN A 227 -9.75 -1.39 7.46
N VAL A 228 -9.29 -2.02 6.39
CA VAL A 228 -8.87 -1.33 5.16
C VAL A 228 -9.95 -1.53 4.12
N LYS A 229 -10.61 -0.45 3.73
CA LYS A 229 -11.69 -0.44 2.73
C LYS A 229 -11.17 0.07 1.40
N MET A 230 -11.34 -0.73 0.37
CA MET A 230 -10.87 -0.50 -1.00
C MET A 230 -12.08 -0.51 -1.94
N GLU A 231 -12.45 0.65 -2.49
CA GLU A 231 -13.61 0.77 -3.38
C GLU A 231 -13.30 0.28 -4.79
N LYS A 232 -12.11 0.59 -5.29
CA LYS A 232 -11.73 0.37 -6.69
C LYS A 232 -10.33 -0.21 -6.88
N ALA A 233 -9.64 -0.63 -5.82
CA ALA A 233 -8.35 -1.29 -5.97
C ALA A 233 -8.54 -2.64 -6.66
N PRO A 234 -7.91 -2.88 -7.82
CA PRO A 234 -8.02 -4.16 -8.52
C PRO A 234 -7.20 -5.27 -7.87
N PHE A 235 -6.27 -4.91 -7.01
CA PHE A 235 -5.41 -5.87 -6.32
C PHE A 235 -5.18 -5.49 -4.86
N VAL A 236 -4.84 -6.50 -4.06
CA VAL A 236 -4.38 -6.30 -2.68
C VAL A 236 -3.27 -7.29 -2.34
N GLY A 237 -2.25 -6.80 -1.65
CA GLY A 237 -1.21 -7.60 -1.01
C GLY A 237 -1.45 -7.72 0.49
N LEU A 238 -1.24 -8.92 1.05
CA LEU A 238 -1.15 -9.17 2.48
C LEU A 238 0.26 -9.65 2.77
N TRP A 239 0.97 -8.98 3.68
CA TRP A 239 2.38 -9.27 3.87
C TRP A 239 2.90 -8.99 5.28
N SER A 240 3.90 -9.72 5.68
CA SER A 240 4.82 -9.43 6.79
C SER A 240 6.18 -10.04 6.46
N GLN A 241 7.25 -9.47 7.02
CA GLN A 241 8.60 -9.99 6.80
C GLN A 241 8.73 -11.45 7.30
N TYR A 242 9.36 -12.30 6.48
CA TYR A 242 9.74 -13.67 6.79
C TYR A 242 11.19 -13.92 6.39
N PRO A 243 11.97 -14.72 7.14
CA PRO A 243 11.65 -15.43 8.39
C PRO A 243 11.77 -14.56 9.64
N LYS A 244 12.44 -13.41 9.59
CA LYS A 244 12.59 -12.49 10.72
C LYS A 244 11.35 -11.61 10.83
N ALA A 245 10.31 -12.15 11.42
CA ALA A 245 9.02 -11.48 11.52
C ALA A 245 8.94 -10.55 12.73
N GLY A 246 8.17 -9.45 12.57
CA GLY A 246 7.74 -8.56 13.65
C GLY A 246 6.25 -8.77 13.99
N ASN A 247 5.81 -8.16 15.07
CA ASN A 247 4.39 -8.15 15.43
C ASN A 247 3.63 -7.08 14.61
N TYR A 248 3.64 -7.23 13.29
CA TYR A 248 2.93 -6.36 12.36
C TYR A 248 2.44 -7.12 11.14
N ILE A 249 1.55 -6.50 10.40
CA ILE A 249 1.00 -7.01 9.16
C ILE A 249 0.70 -5.86 8.21
N CYS A 250 0.92 -6.05 6.90
CA CYS A 250 0.53 -5.10 5.88
C CYS A 250 -0.76 -5.56 5.18
N ILE A 251 -1.64 -4.60 4.88
CA ILE A 251 -2.76 -4.75 3.95
C ILE A 251 -2.57 -3.66 2.90
N GLU A 252 -2.27 -4.05 1.69
CA GLU A 252 -1.71 -3.18 0.65
C GLU A 252 -2.67 -3.03 -0.53
N PRO A 253 -3.47 -1.96 -0.61
CA PRO A 253 -4.28 -1.67 -1.80
C PRO A 253 -3.41 -1.27 -2.98
N TRP A 254 -3.60 -1.92 -4.15
CA TRP A 254 -2.78 -1.69 -5.33
C TRP A 254 -3.60 -1.43 -6.60
N TRP A 255 -3.16 -0.46 -7.39
CA TRP A 255 -3.52 -0.20 -8.80
C TRP A 255 -2.26 -0.41 -9.65
N GLY A 256 -1.79 -1.60 -9.66
CA GLY A 256 -0.56 -2.09 -10.27
C GLY A 256 -0.16 -3.40 -9.62
N ILE A 257 0.75 -4.15 -10.25
CA ILE A 257 1.30 -5.40 -9.71
C ILE A 257 2.78 -5.53 -10.06
N ALA A 258 3.51 -6.40 -9.37
CA ALA A 258 4.85 -6.82 -9.76
C ALA A 258 4.85 -7.42 -11.18
N ASP A 259 6.01 -7.53 -11.81
CA ASP A 259 6.12 -8.26 -13.05
C ASP A 259 5.73 -9.73 -12.86
N THR A 260 5.19 -10.30 -13.93
CA THR A 260 4.85 -11.72 -13.98
C THR A 260 6.04 -12.51 -14.52
N LEU A 261 6.06 -13.83 -14.30
CA LEU A 261 7.12 -14.71 -14.79
C LEU A 261 7.31 -14.63 -16.32
N ASP A 262 6.23 -14.38 -17.04
CA ASP A 262 6.17 -14.25 -18.50
C ASP A 262 6.36 -12.80 -19.00
N SER A 263 6.69 -11.84 -18.12
CA SER A 263 6.94 -10.45 -18.53
C SER A 263 8.06 -10.36 -19.55
N ASP A 264 7.82 -9.61 -20.63
CA ASP A 264 8.79 -9.32 -21.67
C ASP A 264 9.63 -8.07 -21.41
N GLY A 265 9.36 -7.39 -20.28
CA GLY A 265 10.06 -6.19 -19.87
C GLY A 265 9.64 -4.91 -20.60
N GLN A 266 8.62 -4.95 -21.47
CA GLN A 266 8.05 -3.74 -22.09
C GLN A 266 7.02 -3.10 -21.17
N LEU A 267 7.16 -1.79 -20.92
CA LEU A 267 6.24 -1.07 -20.02
C LEU A 267 4.81 -1.09 -20.55
N GLU A 268 4.66 -0.97 -21.86
CA GLU A 268 3.38 -0.97 -22.56
C GLU A 268 2.61 -2.29 -22.42
N HIS A 269 3.34 -3.39 -22.19
CA HIS A 269 2.77 -4.74 -22.05
C HIS A 269 2.61 -5.17 -20.59
N LYS A 270 3.13 -4.36 -19.65
CA LYS A 270 3.12 -4.69 -18.24
C LYS A 270 1.68 -4.81 -17.72
N ARG A 271 1.35 -5.95 -17.10
CA ARG A 271 0.03 -6.23 -16.56
C ARG A 271 -0.33 -5.30 -15.41
N GLY A 272 -1.63 -4.96 -15.33
CA GLY A 272 -2.22 -4.24 -14.20
C GLY A 272 -1.86 -2.75 -14.12
N MET A 273 -1.24 -2.18 -15.16
CA MET A 273 -0.91 -0.76 -15.20
C MET A 273 -2.12 0.12 -15.52
N ASN A 274 -2.06 1.37 -15.07
CA ASN A 274 -3.00 2.43 -15.43
C ASN A 274 -2.44 3.19 -16.62
N HIS A 275 -3.33 3.60 -17.53
CA HIS A 275 -3.02 4.38 -18.72
C HIS A 275 -3.84 5.66 -18.70
N ILE A 276 -3.21 6.81 -18.81
CA ILE A 276 -3.88 8.11 -18.88
C ILE A 276 -3.34 8.96 -20.00
N ALA A 277 -4.27 9.55 -20.77
CA ALA A 277 -3.97 10.45 -21.88
C ALA A 277 -3.31 11.76 -21.40
N PRO A 278 -2.68 12.54 -22.29
CA PRO A 278 -2.20 13.88 -21.96
C PRO A 278 -3.27 14.73 -21.29
N SER A 279 -2.91 15.43 -20.22
CA SER A 279 -3.79 16.26 -19.38
C SER A 279 -4.90 15.51 -18.63
N GLU A 280 -4.94 14.19 -18.72
CA GLU A 280 -5.90 13.39 -17.94
C GLU A 280 -5.47 13.29 -16.48
N VAL A 281 -6.47 13.23 -15.60
CA VAL A 281 -6.31 13.03 -14.15
C VAL A 281 -6.91 11.70 -13.75
N TRP A 282 -6.15 10.90 -13.03
CA TRP A 282 -6.57 9.64 -12.43
C TRP A 282 -6.66 9.80 -10.92
N GLU A 283 -7.74 9.33 -10.33
CA GLU A 283 -7.98 9.45 -8.90
C GLU A 283 -8.49 8.14 -8.31
N ASN A 284 -7.90 7.73 -7.21
CA ASN A 284 -8.35 6.60 -6.40
C ASN A 284 -7.75 6.68 -4.99
N GLY A 285 -8.23 5.82 -4.11
CA GLY A 285 -7.75 5.78 -2.72
C GLY A 285 -8.38 4.67 -1.92
N PHE A 286 -8.10 4.66 -0.64
CA PHE A 286 -8.64 3.71 0.32
C PHE A 286 -8.81 4.37 1.69
N THR A 287 -9.59 3.71 2.55
CA THR A 287 -9.88 4.21 3.90
C THR A 287 -9.43 3.20 4.93
N ILE A 288 -8.76 3.66 5.97
CA ILE A 288 -8.36 2.85 7.13
C ILE A 288 -9.20 3.28 8.33
N ALA A 289 -9.92 2.33 8.94
CA ALA A 289 -10.62 2.54 10.19
C ALA A 289 -9.88 1.88 11.34
N PHE A 290 -9.62 2.65 12.39
CA PHE A 290 -8.89 2.20 13.57
C PHE A 290 -9.86 2.08 14.76
N HIS A 291 -9.85 0.90 15.40
CA HIS A 291 -10.74 0.63 16.52
C HIS A 291 -9.95 -0.04 17.64
N ASP A 292 -10.00 0.59 18.81
CA ASP A 292 -9.58 0.03 20.08
C ASP A 292 -10.45 0.65 21.16
N LYS A 293 -11.29 -0.15 21.80
CA LYS A 293 -11.94 0.30 23.01
C LYS A 293 -10.95 0.04 24.14
N ALA A 294 -10.35 1.11 24.62
CA ALA A 294 -9.67 1.07 25.91
C ALA A 294 -10.63 0.49 26.96
N LYS A 295 -10.22 -0.59 27.64
CA LYS A 295 -10.93 -1.09 28.82
C LYS A 295 -10.73 -0.14 29.97
#